data_45d5067c80d7a4746c36d6664e0096fb
#
_entry.id   45d5067c80d7a4746c36d6664e0096fb
#
_cell.length_a   1.000
_cell.length_b   1.000
_cell.length_c   1.000
_cell.angle_alpha   90.00
_cell.angle_beta   90.00
_cell.angle_gamma   90.00
#
_symmetry.space_group_name_H-M   'P 1'
#
loop_
_entity.id
_entity.type
_entity.pdbx_description
1 polymer ?
#
loop_
_entity_poly.entity_id
_entity_poly.type
_entity_poly.pdbx_seq_one_letter_code
_entity_poly.pdbx_strand_id
1 'polypeptide(L)'
;VMKACEELKKKICKLGAEMMEVDERKVDFDGSCVFYDETLETDDGADGNAAGHMTDAEEGYSVDMDAISSENAQKKVSLEDIALKSTFFNNIELQVVKQHSSPISPPPFMVGMAEVEVDTETGSVDVLDYVAVVDCGTPINPNLARVQTEGGIAQGIGMALWEDVQYTDKGKIRNNSFMQYKIPTRQDIGNIRVDFECSYEKSGPFGAKSIGELVIDTPCPALAEAIYNATGVRLTELPMTPEKIAMEILKNRESTRSGTKVEE
;
A
#
# COMPACT_ATOMS: atom_id res chain seq x y z
N VAL A 1 -12.91 5.66 6.71
CA VAL A 1 -13.77 4.52 6.42
C VAL A 1 -14.36 3.93 7.70
N MET A 2 -13.57 3.34 8.65
CA MET A 2 -14.06 2.71 9.90
C MET A 2 -15.22 3.46 10.57
N LYS A 3 -14.97 4.69 11.03
CA LYS A 3 -16.00 5.52 11.70
C LYS A 3 -17.26 5.74 10.87
N ALA A 4 -17.15 5.76 9.54
CA ALA A 4 -18.31 5.86 8.66
C ALA A 4 -19.09 4.53 8.58
N CYS A 5 -18.38 3.40 8.54
CA CYS A 5 -19.01 2.08 8.57
C CYS A 5 -19.74 1.81 9.89
N GLU A 6 -19.15 2.18 11.03
CA GLU A 6 -19.80 2.08 12.34
C GLU A 6 -21.12 2.85 12.41
N GLU A 7 -21.13 4.09 11.92
CA GLU A 7 -22.34 4.90 11.89
C GLU A 7 -23.37 4.39 10.86
N LEU A 8 -22.90 3.87 9.73
CA LEU A 8 -23.78 3.26 8.73
C LEU A 8 -24.41 1.99 9.28
N LYS A 9 -23.62 1.14 9.96
CA LYS A 9 -24.12 -0.06 10.65
C LYS A 9 -25.24 0.31 11.64
N LYS A 10 -25.05 1.35 12.46
CA LYS A 10 -26.09 1.83 13.39
C LYS A 10 -27.37 2.23 12.65
N LYS A 11 -27.28 2.96 11.54
CA LYS A 11 -28.46 3.33 10.74
C LYS A 11 -29.17 2.11 10.16
N ILE A 12 -28.42 1.14 9.66
CA ILE A 12 -28.95 -0.11 9.10
C ILE A 12 -29.64 -0.91 10.20
N CYS A 13 -29.01 -1.09 11.36
CA CYS A 13 -29.59 -1.79 12.51
C CYS A 13 -30.87 -1.12 13.00
N LYS A 14 -30.89 0.21 13.10
CA LYS A 14 -32.09 0.96 13.49
C LYS A 14 -33.25 0.72 12.54
N LEU A 15 -33.06 0.83 11.23
CA LEU A 15 -34.10 0.56 10.25
C LEU A 15 -34.54 -0.90 10.26
N GLY A 16 -33.60 -1.83 10.43
CA GLY A 16 -33.93 -3.25 10.58
C GLY A 16 -34.76 -3.53 11.82
N ALA A 17 -34.43 -2.93 12.97
CA ALA A 17 -35.18 -3.03 14.20
C ALA A 17 -36.61 -2.48 14.06
N GLU A 18 -36.78 -1.31 13.44
CA GLU A 18 -38.08 -0.74 13.10
C GLU A 18 -38.91 -1.67 12.19
N MET A 19 -38.26 -2.34 11.22
CA MET A 19 -38.94 -3.27 10.30
C MET A 19 -39.40 -4.55 11.00
N MET A 20 -38.65 -5.01 12.01
CA MET A 20 -38.96 -6.21 12.80
C MET A 20 -39.81 -5.92 14.02
N GLU A 21 -40.06 -4.62 14.31
CA GLU A 21 -40.77 -4.17 15.52
C GLU A 21 -40.11 -4.68 16.82
N VAL A 22 -38.78 -4.56 16.91
CA VAL A 22 -37.95 -4.97 18.05
C VAL A 22 -37.09 -3.81 18.57
N ASP A 23 -36.53 -4.00 19.77
CA ASP A 23 -35.62 -3.03 20.37
C ASP A 23 -34.33 -2.94 19.53
N GLU A 24 -33.93 -1.71 19.15
CA GLU A 24 -32.69 -1.41 18.41
C GLU A 24 -31.42 -1.95 19.08
N ARG A 25 -31.42 -2.08 20.41
CA ARG A 25 -30.32 -2.60 21.22
C ARG A 25 -30.11 -4.11 21.13
N LYS A 26 -31.11 -4.84 20.61
CA LYS A 26 -31.09 -6.29 20.46
C LYS A 26 -30.99 -6.75 19.02
N VAL A 27 -30.42 -5.94 18.17
CA VAL A 27 -30.18 -6.32 16.78
C VAL A 27 -28.71 -6.11 16.41
N ASP A 28 -28.21 -6.97 15.55
CA ASP A 28 -26.89 -6.80 14.94
C ASP A 28 -26.97 -7.03 13.43
N PHE A 29 -25.91 -6.65 12.71
CA PHE A 29 -25.78 -6.73 11.26
C PHE A 29 -24.58 -7.58 10.87
N ASP A 30 -24.81 -8.65 10.13
CA ASP A 30 -23.79 -9.62 9.69
C ASP A 30 -23.11 -9.25 8.35
N GLY A 31 -23.48 -8.14 7.74
CA GLY A 31 -23.00 -7.70 6.43
C GLY A 31 -24.02 -7.92 5.30
N SER A 32 -25.02 -8.77 5.50
CA SER A 32 -26.09 -9.07 4.55
C SER A 32 -27.50 -8.89 5.12
N CYS A 33 -27.69 -9.16 6.40
CA CYS A 33 -28.96 -9.09 7.09
C CYS A 33 -28.82 -8.41 8.47
N VAL A 34 -29.87 -7.72 8.89
CA VAL A 34 -30.07 -7.36 10.30
C VAL A 34 -30.86 -8.47 10.96
N PHE A 35 -30.39 -8.97 12.08
CA PHE A 35 -31.01 -10.05 12.83
C PHE A 35 -31.20 -9.68 14.30
N TYR A 36 -32.23 -10.27 14.90
CA TYR A 36 -32.50 -10.13 16.33
C TYR A 36 -31.66 -11.11 17.13
N ASP A 37 -31.01 -10.61 18.19
CA ASP A 37 -30.21 -11.42 19.12
C ASP A 37 -30.56 -11.05 20.56
N GLU A 38 -31.18 -12.02 21.25
CA GLU A 38 -31.58 -11.86 22.67
C GLU A 38 -30.38 -11.79 23.62
N THR A 39 -29.21 -12.28 23.19
CA THR A 39 -28.01 -12.36 24.04
C THR A 39 -27.24 -11.04 24.11
N LEU A 40 -27.58 -10.06 23.26
CA LEU A 40 -27.02 -8.73 23.34
C LEU A 40 -27.49 -8.05 24.62
N GLU A 41 -26.60 -8.01 25.63
CA GLU A 41 -26.85 -7.34 26.90
C GLU A 41 -26.99 -5.83 26.67
N THR A 42 -28.01 -5.24 27.29
CA THR A 42 -28.13 -3.78 27.33
C THR A 42 -27.11 -3.26 28.32
N ASP A 43 -25.99 -2.80 27.83
CA ASP A 43 -24.97 -2.14 28.65
C ASP A 43 -25.50 -0.76 29.10
N ASP A 44 -26.09 -0.74 30.28
CA ASP A 44 -26.51 0.48 30.96
C ASP A 44 -25.26 1.18 31.54
N GLY A 45 -24.54 1.82 30.68
CA GLY A 45 -23.59 2.88 31.06
C GLY A 45 -22.15 2.45 31.30
N ALA A 46 -21.33 2.54 30.31
CA ALA A 46 -19.94 3.01 30.45
C ALA A 46 -19.41 3.53 29.11
N ASP A 47 -18.93 4.72 29.13
CA ASP A 47 -18.15 5.33 28.04
C ASP A 47 -16.94 4.49 27.64
N GLY A 48 -16.83 4.22 26.36
CA GLY A 48 -15.57 4.22 25.64
C GLY A 48 -14.69 3.00 25.71
N ASN A 49 -14.26 2.57 24.57
CA ASN A 49 -13.13 1.67 24.29
C ASN A 49 -13.42 0.16 24.20
N ALA A 50 -14.26 -0.22 23.28
CA ALA A 50 -14.18 -1.57 22.73
C ALA A 50 -13.05 -1.65 21.67
N ALA A 51 -11.82 -1.84 22.14
CA ALA A 51 -10.76 -2.39 21.31
C ALA A 51 -11.14 -3.85 21.04
N GLY A 52 -11.68 -4.11 19.85
CA GLY A 52 -11.99 -5.45 19.41
C GLY A 52 -10.74 -6.32 19.46
N HIS A 53 -10.80 -7.33 20.29
CA HIS A 53 -9.80 -8.38 20.36
C HIS A 53 -9.89 -9.18 19.05
N MET A 54 -8.98 -8.94 18.11
CA MET A 54 -8.81 -9.81 16.96
C MET A 54 -8.10 -11.07 17.44
N THR A 55 -8.86 -12.14 17.61
CA THR A 55 -8.32 -13.49 17.70
C THR A 55 -7.80 -13.90 16.31
N ASP A 56 -6.67 -14.58 16.31
CA ASP A 56 -5.96 -15.09 15.14
C ASP A 56 -6.90 -15.82 14.17
N ALA A 57 -6.90 -15.37 12.91
CA ALA A 57 -7.69 -15.96 11.84
C ALA A 57 -6.97 -17.19 11.27
N GLU A 58 -7.02 -18.30 11.98
CA GLU A 58 -6.78 -19.64 11.44
C GLU A 58 -7.75 -20.64 12.08
N GLU A 59 -9.03 -20.53 11.73
CA GLU A 59 -9.93 -21.70 11.79
C GLU A 59 -11.09 -21.45 10.84
N GLY A 60 -11.27 -22.40 9.91
CA GLY A 60 -12.33 -22.36 8.91
C GLY A 60 -13.70 -22.27 9.55
N TYR A 61 -14.47 -21.26 9.17
CA TYR A 61 -15.84 -21.04 9.59
C TYR A 61 -16.72 -22.18 9.03
N SER A 62 -16.88 -23.24 9.79
CA SER A 62 -17.92 -24.24 9.55
C SER A 62 -19.20 -23.75 10.26
N VAL A 63 -20.12 -23.21 9.49
CA VAL A 63 -21.47 -22.92 9.98
C VAL A 63 -22.17 -24.26 10.21
N ASP A 64 -22.42 -24.58 11.48
CA ASP A 64 -23.20 -25.73 11.87
C ASP A 64 -24.67 -25.46 11.52
N MET A 65 -25.12 -26.01 10.38
CA MET A 65 -26.46 -25.81 9.82
C MET A 65 -27.57 -26.51 10.63
N ASP A 66 -27.21 -27.29 11.63
CA ASP A 66 -28.17 -28.04 12.47
C ASP A 66 -28.62 -27.31 13.76
N ALA A 67 -28.06 -26.12 14.06
CA ALA A 67 -28.47 -25.33 15.23
C ALA A 67 -29.63 -24.35 14.97
N ILE A 68 -30.19 -24.32 13.76
CA ILE A 68 -31.29 -23.41 13.37
C ILE A 68 -32.64 -24.15 13.38
N SER A 69 -32.98 -24.75 14.49
CA SER A 69 -34.34 -25.28 14.72
C SER A 69 -34.88 -24.93 16.11
N SER A 70 -35.14 -23.64 16.33
CA SER A 70 -36.00 -23.17 17.42
C SER A 70 -36.81 -21.96 16.94
N GLU A 71 -38.00 -21.77 17.50
CA GLU A 71 -39.05 -20.82 17.14
C GLU A 71 -38.63 -19.32 17.02
N ASN A 72 -37.36 -19.00 17.25
CA ASN A 72 -36.78 -17.65 17.11
C ASN A 72 -36.14 -17.36 15.72
N ALA A 73 -36.25 -18.27 14.78
CA ALA A 73 -35.61 -18.16 13.44
C ALA A 73 -36.25 -17.12 12.49
N GLN A 74 -37.18 -16.26 12.95
CA GLN A 74 -38.00 -15.42 12.08
C GLN A 74 -37.76 -13.90 12.14
N LYS A 75 -36.77 -13.40 12.90
CA LYS A 75 -36.54 -11.96 12.91
C LYS A 75 -35.22 -11.60 12.21
N LYS A 76 -35.22 -11.74 10.89
CA LYS A 76 -34.16 -11.26 10.03
C LYS A 76 -34.76 -10.40 8.90
N VAL A 77 -34.06 -9.30 8.59
CA VAL A 77 -34.40 -8.43 7.46
C VAL A 77 -33.18 -8.26 6.58
N SER A 78 -33.32 -8.47 5.28
CA SER A 78 -32.21 -8.34 4.35
C SER A 78 -31.79 -6.87 4.16
N LEU A 79 -30.53 -6.63 3.84
CA LEU A 79 -30.05 -5.30 3.49
C LEU A 79 -30.77 -4.73 2.27
N GLU A 80 -31.20 -5.59 1.34
CA GLU A 80 -31.99 -5.21 0.16
C GLU A 80 -33.36 -4.63 0.56
N ASP A 81 -34.09 -5.32 1.46
CA ASP A 81 -35.39 -4.85 1.96
C ASP A 81 -35.25 -3.53 2.74
N ILE A 82 -34.19 -3.41 3.56
CA ILE A 82 -33.89 -2.18 4.28
C ILE A 82 -33.60 -1.03 3.30
N ALA A 83 -32.82 -1.27 2.25
CA ALA A 83 -32.50 -0.28 1.25
C ALA A 83 -33.75 0.16 0.46
N LEU A 84 -34.61 -0.79 0.07
CA LEU A 84 -35.89 -0.51 -0.59
C LEU A 84 -36.82 0.32 0.30
N LYS A 85 -36.97 -0.07 1.58
CA LYS A 85 -37.79 0.67 2.52
C LYS A 85 -37.26 2.08 2.77
N SER A 86 -35.95 2.24 2.92
CA SER A 86 -35.33 3.53 3.17
C SER A 86 -35.57 4.50 1.99
N THR A 87 -35.42 4.00 0.77
CA THR A 87 -35.50 4.82 -0.45
C THR A 87 -36.95 5.18 -0.80
N PHE A 88 -37.86 4.21 -0.77
CA PHE A 88 -39.21 4.41 -1.31
C PHE A 88 -40.28 4.77 -0.28
N PHE A 89 -40.06 4.44 0.99
CA PHE A 89 -41.09 4.62 2.02
C PHE A 89 -40.73 5.65 3.10
N ASN A 90 -39.45 5.76 3.48
CA ASN A 90 -39.06 6.60 4.62
C ASN A 90 -38.28 7.86 4.20
N ASN A 91 -37.90 8.01 2.92
CA ASN A 91 -37.00 9.08 2.44
C ASN A 91 -35.73 9.23 3.32
N ILE A 92 -35.23 8.12 3.85
CA ILE A 92 -34.03 8.09 4.68
C ILE A 92 -32.88 7.65 3.79
N GLU A 93 -31.86 8.49 3.62
CA GLU A 93 -30.66 8.11 2.90
C GLU A 93 -29.76 7.23 3.79
N LEU A 94 -29.46 6.02 3.30
CA LEU A 94 -28.43 5.15 3.87
C LEU A 94 -27.05 5.64 3.47
N GLN A 95 -26.73 6.86 3.84
CA GLN A 95 -25.47 7.52 3.58
C GLN A 95 -24.89 8.08 4.87
N VAL A 96 -23.56 7.97 5.02
CA VAL A 96 -22.81 8.56 6.12
C VAL A 96 -21.59 9.29 5.59
N VAL A 97 -21.40 10.52 6.01
CA VAL A 97 -20.20 11.30 5.77
C VAL A 97 -19.51 11.53 7.11
N LYS A 98 -18.26 11.07 7.22
CA LYS A 98 -17.41 11.28 8.42
C LYS A 98 -16.07 11.86 8.02
N GLN A 99 -15.65 12.86 8.77
CA GLN A 99 -14.32 13.41 8.67
C GLN A 99 -13.44 12.87 9.80
N HIS A 100 -12.21 12.52 9.45
CA HIS A 100 -11.19 12.13 10.42
C HIS A 100 -9.88 12.81 10.05
N SER A 101 -9.24 13.42 11.01
CA SER A 101 -7.88 13.91 10.90
C SER A 101 -7.02 13.12 11.89
N SER A 102 -5.97 12.49 11.38
CA SER A 102 -5.01 11.85 12.28
C SER A 102 -4.24 12.91 13.06
N PRO A 103 -4.06 12.76 14.36
CA PRO A 103 -3.30 13.71 15.18
C PRO A 103 -1.80 13.69 14.85
N ILE A 104 -1.32 12.58 14.29
CA ILE A 104 0.07 12.36 13.87
C ILE A 104 0.09 11.73 12.48
N SER A 105 1.21 11.90 11.78
CA SER A 105 1.51 11.23 10.51
C SER A 105 2.75 10.35 10.73
N PRO A 106 2.58 9.09 11.15
CA PRO A 106 3.70 8.21 11.42
C PRO A 106 4.43 7.88 10.12
N PRO A 107 5.77 8.06 10.07
CA PRO A 107 6.53 7.75 8.87
C PRO A 107 6.58 6.23 8.62
N PRO A 108 6.39 5.78 7.39
CA PRO A 108 6.77 4.46 6.98
C PRO A 108 8.28 4.39 6.76
N PHE A 109 8.86 3.18 6.77
CA PHE A 109 10.28 2.96 6.52
C PHE A 109 10.48 1.88 5.47
N MET A 110 11.55 1.99 4.71
CA MET A 110 11.96 0.97 3.74
C MET A 110 13.48 0.89 3.67
N VAL A 111 13.99 -0.33 3.61
CA VAL A 111 15.39 -0.60 3.28
C VAL A 111 15.42 -1.32 1.94
N GLY A 112 16.24 -0.84 1.01
CA GLY A 112 16.44 -1.44 -0.30
C GLY A 112 17.90 -1.79 -0.54
N MET A 113 18.14 -2.94 -1.17
CA MET A 113 19.46 -3.41 -1.58
C MET A 113 19.39 -3.87 -3.03
N ALA A 114 20.37 -3.46 -3.84
CA ALA A 114 20.48 -3.81 -5.24
C ALA A 114 21.73 -4.65 -5.52
N GLU A 115 21.59 -5.64 -6.38
CA GLU A 115 22.69 -6.37 -7.00
C GLU A 115 22.72 -6.05 -8.48
N VAL A 116 23.88 -5.63 -8.97
CA VAL A 116 24.05 -5.21 -10.37
C VAL A 116 25.28 -5.85 -11.00
N GLU A 117 25.24 -6.05 -12.30
CA GLU A 117 26.40 -6.30 -13.15
C GLU A 117 26.66 -5.08 -14.03
N VAL A 118 27.89 -4.58 -14.03
CA VAL A 118 28.28 -3.40 -14.80
C VAL A 118 29.35 -3.77 -15.83
N ASP A 119 29.05 -3.56 -17.09
CA ASP A 119 30.05 -3.61 -18.14
C ASP A 119 30.89 -2.33 -18.10
N THR A 120 32.14 -2.45 -17.68
CA THR A 120 33.07 -1.30 -17.51
C THR A 120 33.61 -0.73 -18.81
N GLU A 121 33.31 -1.34 -19.96
CA GLU A 121 33.70 -0.79 -21.29
C GLU A 121 32.57 0.06 -21.86
N THR A 122 31.33 -0.38 -21.71
CA THR A 122 30.17 0.32 -22.28
C THR A 122 29.41 1.16 -21.26
N GLY A 123 29.58 0.88 -19.95
CA GLY A 123 28.81 1.48 -18.86
C GLY A 123 27.40 0.90 -18.73
N SER A 124 27.08 -0.17 -19.43
CA SER A 124 25.79 -0.85 -19.30
C SER A 124 25.63 -1.45 -17.90
N VAL A 125 24.43 -1.34 -17.33
CA VAL A 125 24.07 -1.87 -16.01
C VAL A 125 22.92 -2.84 -16.17
N ASP A 126 23.15 -4.08 -15.76
CA ASP A 126 22.11 -5.09 -15.62
C ASP A 126 21.74 -5.21 -14.15
N VAL A 127 20.47 -4.97 -13.82
CA VAL A 127 19.95 -5.17 -12.48
C VAL A 127 19.61 -6.65 -12.32
N LEU A 128 20.33 -7.35 -11.45
CA LEU A 128 20.17 -8.80 -11.25
C LEU A 128 19.10 -9.09 -10.22
N ASP A 129 19.17 -8.41 -9.08
CA ASP A 129 18.25 -8.62 -7.95
C ASP A 129 18.05 -7.34 -7.15
N TYR A 130 16.84 -7.14 -6.64
CA TYR A 130 16.50 -6.06 -5.74
C TYR A 130 15.72 -6.60 -4.55
N VAL A 131 16.22 -6.37 -3.35
CA VAL A 131 15.58 -6.81 -2.10
C VAL A 131 15.08 -5.61 -1.34
N ALA A 132 13.84 -5.66 -0.90
CA ALA A 132 13.24 -4.62 -0.08
C ALA A 132 12.56 -5.18 1.16
N VAL A 133 12.75 -4.50 2.28
CA VAL A 133 11.97 -4.73 3.51
C VAL A 133 11.24 -3.43 3.83
N VAL A 134 9.93 -3.52 4.00
CA VAL A 134 9.03 -2.38 4.17
C VAL A 134 8.32 -2.44 5.50
N ASP A 135 8.40 -1.37 6.28
CA ASP A 135 7.55 -1.13 7.43
C ASP A 135 6.43 -0.15 7.05
N CYS A 136 5.30 -0.69 6.67
CA CYS A 136 4.06 0.04 6.44
C CYS A 136 3.05 -0.16 7.58
N GLY A 137 3.52 -0.48 8.78
CA GLY A 137 2.67 -0.92 9.87
C GLY A 137 2.10 -2.31 9.59
N THR A 138 0.84 -2.51 9.91
CA THR A 138 0.13 -3.74 9.52
C THR A 138 -0.31 -3.63 8.06
N PRO A 139 0.21 -4.45 7.14
CA PRO A 139 -0.26 -4.46 5.75
C PRO A 139 -1.70 -5.00 5.70
N ILE A 140 -2.66 -4.13 5.34
CA ILE A 140 -4.09 -4.46 5.31
C ILE A 140 -4.39 -5.57 4.29
N ASN A 141 -3.71 -5.53 3.16
CA ASN A 141 -3.72 -6.60 2.16
C ASN A 141 -2.29 -6.86 1.71
N PRO A 142 -1.63 -7.91 2.21
CA PRO A 142 -0.23 -8.19 1.92
C PRO A 142 0.07 -8.35 0.42
N ASN A 143 -0.85 -8.93 -0.35
CA ASN A 143 -0.66 -9.10 -1.79
C ASN A 143 -0.68 -7.76 -2.53
N LEU A 144 -1.64 -6.89 -2.22
CA LEU A 144 -1.71 -5.55 -2.83
C LEU A 144 -0.54 -4.67 -2.36
N ALA A 145 -0.14 -4.78 -1.09
CA ALA A 145 1.04 -4.09 -0.57
C ALA A 145 2.31 -4.51 -1.31
N ARG A 146 2.49 -5.80 -1.58
CA ARG A 146 3.60 -6.33 -2.38
C ARG A 146 3.59 -5.77 -3.81
N VAL A 147 2.44 -5.81 -4.49
CA VAL A 147 2.31 -5.27 -5.86
C VAL A 147 2.63 -3.78 -5.91
N GLN A 148 2.17 -3.00 -4.91
CA GLN A 148 2.52 -1.58 -4.79
C GLN A 148 4.02 -1.38 -4.63
N THR A 149 4.67 -2.17 -3.78
CA THR A 149 6.11 -2.08 -3.53
C THR A 149 6.92 -2.47 -4.77
N GLU A 150 6.61 -3.60 -5.39
CA GLU A 150 7.28 -4.04 -6.62
C GLU A 150 7.14 -3.02 -7.75
N GLY A 151 5.93 -2.44 -7.90
CA GLY A 151 5.66 -1.40 -8.89
C GLY A 151 6.45 -0.12 -8.64
N GLY A 152 6.55 0.33 -7.38
CA GLY A 152 7.36 1.51 -7.02
C GLY A 152 8.86 1.27 -7.20
N ILE A 153 9.36 0.09 -6.85
CA ILE A 153 10.75 -0.30 -7.10
C ILE A 153 11.06 -0.28 -8.60
N ALA A 154 10.21 -0.89 -9.42
CA ALA A 154 10.38 -0.91 -10.88
C ALA A 154 10.40 0.51 -11.47
N GLN A 155 9.54 1.41 -11.00
CA GLN A 155 9.55 2.81 -11.38
C GLN A 155 10.83 3.51 -10.95
N GLY A 156 11.29 3.29 -9.71
CA GLY A 156 12.54 3.89 -9.20
C GLY A 156 13.78 3.38 -9.94
N ILE A 157 13.83 2.11 -10.34
CA ILE A 157 14.86 1.55 -11.22
C ILE A 157 14.84 2.28 -12.59
N GLY A 158 13.64 2.50 -13.16
CA GLY A 158 13.47 3.25 -14.40
C GLY A 158 14.03 4.67 -14.30
N MET A 159 13.67 5.38 -13.23
CA MET A 159 14.20 6.75 -12.96
C MET A 159 15.71 6.77 -12.75
N ALA A 160 16.26 5.71 -12.15
CA ALA A 160 17.69 5.66 -11.88
C ALA A 160 18.53 5.47 -13.13
N LEU A 161 18.07 4.66 -14.11
CA LEU A 161 18.93 4.18 -15.19
C LEU A 161 18.50 4.62 -16.61
N TRP A 162 17.21 4.91 -16.86
CA TRP A 162 16.71 5.10 -18.23
C TRP A 162 15.86 6.35 -18.46
N GLU A 163 14.99 6.70 -17.51
CA GLU A 163 13.94 7.70 -17.72
C GLU A 163 14.49 9.12 -17.64
N ASP A 164 14.45 9.84 -18.76
CA ASP A 164 14.94 11.21 -18.88
C ASP A 164 14.01 12.03 -19.78
N VAL A 165 13.37 13.05 -19.24
CA VAL A 165 12.54 13.97 -20.03
C VAL A 165 13.41 15.09 -20.59
N GLN A 166 13.66 15.05 -21.89
CA GLN A 166 14.49 15.99 -22.59
C GLN A 166 13.70 17.15 -23.19
N TYR A 167 14.16 18.37 -22.97
CA TYR A 167 13.55 19.58 -23.50
C TYR A 167 14.40 20.22 -24.59
N THR A 168 13.74 20.89 -25.55
CA THR A 168 14.38 21.83 -26.46
C THR A 168 14.60 23.17 -25.75
N ASP A 169 15.43 24.04 -26.32
CA ASP A 169 15.63 25.42 -25.82
C ASP A 169 14.33 26.24 -25.77
N LYS A 170 13.30 25.82 -26.48
CA LYS A 170 11.97 26.43 -26.52
C LYS A 170 10.98 25.75 -25.56
N GLY A 171 11.43 24.86 -24.68
CA GLY A 171 10.59 24.17 -23.67
C GLY A 171 9.69 23.06 -24.23
N LYS A 172 9.90 22.60 -25.47
CA LYS A 172 9.18 21.46 -26.02
C LYS A 172 9.89 20.16 -25.64
N ILE A 173 9.11 19.14 -25.25
CA ILE A 173 9.65 17.80 -24.98
C ILE A 173 10.15 17.20 -26.30
N ARG A 174 11.39 16.68 -26.31
CA ARG A 174 12.00 16.01 -27.46
C ARG A 174 11.52 14.58 -27.60
N ASN A 175 11.48 13.86 -26.46
CA ASN A 175 11.16 12.43 -26.38
C ASN A 175 9.72 12.22 -25.89
N ASN A 176 8.76 12.75 -26.65
CA ASN A 176 7.33 12.75 -26.30
C ASN A 176 6.56 11.50 -26.74
N SER A 177 7.25 10.40 -27.01
CA SER A 177 6.64 9.12 -27.40
C SER A 177 7.39 7.95 -26.77
N PHE A 178 6.74 6.80 -26.60
CA PHE A 178 7.37 5.59 -26.07
C PHE A 178 8.49 5.02 -26.98
N MET A 179 8.62 5.48 -28.20
CA MET A 179 9.78 5.15 -29.03
C MET A 179 11.05 5.84 -28.56
N GLN A 180 10.93 7.01 -27.95
CA GLN A 180 12.05 7.88 -27.56
C GLN A 180 12.23 7.94 -26.03
N TYR A 181 11.13 8.01 -25.27
CA TYR A 181 11.13 7.92 -23.82
C TYR A 181 11.25 6.46 -23.40
N LYS A 182 12.34 6.11 -22.75
CA LYS A 182 12.65 4.73 -22.39
C LYS A 182 12.09 4.41 -21.00
N ILE A 183 11.21 3.44 -20.95
CA ILE A 183 10.70 2.84 -19.71
C ILE A 183 11.26 1.41 -19.64
N PRO A 184 11.77 0.94 -18.49
CA PRO A 184 12.28 -0.42 -18.39
C PRO A 184 11.17 -1.45 -18.59
N THR A 185 11.53 -2.54 -19.24
CA THR A 185 10.66 -3.71 -19.40
C THR A 185 10.90 -4.69 -18.24
N ARG A 186 10.09 -5.77 -18.18
CA ARG A 186 10.29 -6.83 -17.18
C ARG A 186 11.69 -7.47 -17.25
N GLN A 187 12.33 -7.45 -18.39
CA GLN A 187 13.68 -8.00 -18.58
C GLN A 187 14.77 -7.09 -17.99
N ASP A 188 14.51 -5.80 -17.89
CA ASP A 188 15.49 -4.80 -17.48
C ASP A 188 15.53 -4.58 -15.97
N ILE A 189 14.48 -4.96 -15.23
CA ILE A 189 14.35 -4.68 -13.78
C ILE A 189 14.86 -5.79 -12.86
N GLY A 190 15.34 -6.89 -13.41
CA GLY A 190 15.85 -8.02 -12.66
C GLY A 190 14.77 -8.73 -11.83
N ASN A 191 15.20 -9.39 -10.76
CA ASN A 191 14.31 -10.01 -9.79
C ASN A 191 14.02 -9.04 -8.63
N ILE A 192 12.76 -8.93 -8.20
CA ILE A 192 12.38 -8.08 -7.07
C ILE A 192 11.81 -8.98 -5.97
N ARG A 193 12.37 -8.86 -4.76
CA ARG A 193 11.94 -9.56 -3.57
C ARG A 193 11.52 -8.57 -2.50
N VAL A 194 10.29 -8.71 -2.01
CA VAL A 194 9.69 -7.81 -1.02
C VAL A 194 9.27 -8.60 0.21
N ASP A 195 9.67 -8.10 1.37
CA ASP A 195 9.19 -8.57 2.66
C ASP A 195 8.66 -7.40 3.52
N PHE A 196 7.87 -7.70 4.53
CA PHE A 196 7.24 -6.71 5.39
C PHE A 196 7.64 -6.91 6.84
N GLU A 197 8.11 -5.84 7.47
CA GLU A 197 8.21 -5.78 8.92
C GLU A 197 6.89 -5.27 9.49
N CYS A 198 6.24 -6.07 10.33
CA CYS A 198 4.94 -5.73 10.90
C CYS A 198 5.11 -4.95 12.21
N SER A 199 5.05 -3.63 12.13
CA SER A 199 4.94 -2.75 13.29
C SER A 199 3.50 -2.24 13.41
N TYR A 200 2.85 -2.44 14.56
CA TYR A 200 1.50 -1.96 14.77
C TYR A 200 1.49 -0.45 15.06
N GLU A 201 0.88 0.34 14.19
CA GLU A 201 0.75 1.79 14.38
C GLU A 201 -0.59 2.14 15.03
N LYS A 202 -0.54 2.62 16.28
CA LYS A 202 -1.75 2.92 17.07
C LYS A 202 -2.64 4.01 16.49
N SER A 203 -2.07 4.96 15.76
CA SER A 203 -2.81 6.08 15.15
C SER A 203 -3.38 5.74 13.78
N GLY A 204 -2.94 4.65 13.17
CA GLY A 204 -3.37 4.19 11.85
C GLY A 204 -4.57 3.23 11.92
N PRO A 205 -5.37 3.15 10.85
CA PRO A 205 -6.48 2.21 10.79
C PRO A 205 -5.93 0.77 10.78
N PHE A 206 -6.36 -0.06 11.73
CA PHE A 206 -5.89 -1.44 11.89
C PHE A 206 -4.37 -1.59 12.02
N GLY A 207 -3.69 -0.57 12.52
CA GLY A 207 -2.24 -0.57 12.67
C GLY A 207 -1.45 -0.25 11.40
N ALA A 208 -2.09 0.18 10.33
CA ALA A 208 -1.42 0.49 9.06
C ALA A 208 -0.76 1.87 9.05
N LYS A 209 0.35 1.97 8.31
CA LYS A 209 0.98 3.22 7.87
C LYS A 209 0.86 3.38 6.35
N SER A 210 1.39 4.47 5.82
CA SER A 210 1.46 4.68 4.37
C SER A 210 2.41 3.68 3.70
N ILE A 211 2.16 3.35 2.42
CA ILE A 211 3.04 2.53 1.59
C ILE A 211 3.20 3.12 0.18
N GLY A 212 2.45 4.18 -0.15
CA GLY A 212 2.32 4.65 -1.53
C GLY A 212 3.60 5.16 -2.15
N GLU A 213 4.32 6.06 -1.47
CA GLU A 213 5.44 6.83 -2.06
C GLU A 213 6.82 6.34 -1.64
N LEU A 214 6.99 5.85 -0.39
CA LEU A 214 8.30 5.42 0.09
C LEU A 214 8.97 4.34 -0.79
N VAL A 215 8.18 3.58 -1.52
CA VAL A 215 8.65 2.43 -2.33
C VAL A 215 9.47 2.85 -3.55
N ILE A 216 9.39 4.13 -3.95
CA ILE A 216 10.18 4.70 -5.04
C ILE A 216 11.49 5.36 -4.56
N ASP A 217 11.61 5.64 -3.26
CA ASP A 217 12.73 6.43 -2.74
C ASP A 217 14.05 5.65 -2.69
N THR A 218 13.99 4.34 -2.42
CA THR A 218 15.18 3.52 -2.20
C THR A 218 15.91 3.04 -3.46
N PRO A 219 15.29 2.82 -4.64
CA PRO A 219 16.01 2.28 -5.79
C PRO A 219 17.14 3.16 -6.30
N CYS A 220 16.94 4.48 -6.41
CA CYS A 220 17.97 5.37 -6.91
C CYS A 220 19.26 5.33 -6.08
N PRO A 221 19.24 5.52 -4.74
CA PRO A 221 20.46 5.45 -3.93
C PRO A 221 21.03 4.02 -3.85
N ALA A 222 20.20 2.98 -3.82
CA ALA A 222 20.69 1.61 -3.79
C ALA A 222 21.46 1.24 -5.07
N LEU A 223 20.94 1.62 -6.23
CA LEU A 223 21.63 1.41 -7.51
C LEU A 223 22.89 2.26 -7.65
N ALA A 224 22.86 3.52 -7.22
CA ALA A 224 24.04 4.37 -7.23
C ALA A 224 25.18 3.78 -6.40
N GLU A 225 24.87 3.23 -5.22
CA GLU A 225 25.86 2.59 -4.37
C GLU A 225 26.33 1.24 -4.93
N ALA A 226 25.42 0.46 -5.53
CA ALA A 226 25.80 -0.79 -6.20
C ALA A 226 26.75 -0.56 -7.37
N ILE A 227 26.49 0.46 -8.20
CA ILE A 227 27.36 0.87 -9.29
C ILE A 227 28.72 1.37 -8.76
N TYR A 228 28.71 2.15 -7.68
CA TYR A 228 29.94 2.60 -7.03
C TYR A 228 30.77 1.42 -6.53
N ASN A 229 30.15 0.46 -5.87
CA ASN A 229 30.83 -0.75 -5.37
C ASN A 229 31.44 -1.60 -6.51
N ALA A 230 30.77 -1.65 -7.67
CA ALA A 230 31.26 -2.38 -8.84
C ALA A 230 32.39 -1.66 -9.60
N THR A 231 32.36 -0.32 -9.65
CA THR A 231 33.21 0.46 -10.57
C THR A 231 34.17 1.43 -9.89
N GLY A 232 33.93 1.76 -8.61
CA GLY A 232 34.64 2.84 -7.90
C GLY A 232 34.25 4.25 -8.35
N VAL A 233 33.18 4.40 -9.14
CA VAL A 233 32.75 5.69 -9.69
C VAL A 233 31.46 6.14 -8.98
N ARG A 234 31.47 7.37 -8.47
CA ARG A 234 30.31 7.98 -7.81
C ARG A 234 29.57 8.92 -8.74
N LEU A 235 28.32 8.58 -9.03
CA LEU A 235 27.44 9.39 -9.86
C LEU A 235 26.47 10.18 -8.97
N THR A 236 26.27 11.45 -9.31
CA THR A 236 25.40 12.37 -8.55
C THR A 236 24.24 12.93 -9.38
N GLU A 237 24.13 12.50 -10.62
CA GLU A 237 23.08 12.95 -11.56
C GLU A 237 22.30 11.77 -12.12
N LEU A 238 20.97 11.86 -12.08
CA LEU A 238 20.05 10.92 -12.69
C LEU A 238 19.61 11.37 -14.10
N PRO A 239 19.25 10.42 -14.96
CA PRO A 239 19.51 9.00 -14.88
C PRO A 239 21.00 8.68 -15.03
N MET A 240 21.45 7.59 -14.40
CA MET A 240 22.82 7.07 -14.52
C MET A 240 22.95 6.26 -15.82
N THR A 241 22.96 6.96 -16.94
CA THR A 241 23.01 6.32 -18.25
C THR A 241 24.35 5.62 -18.50
N PRO A 242 24.39 4.59 -19.37
CA PRO A 242 25.64 3.92 -19.75
C PRO A 242 26.76 4.89 -20.19
N GLU A 243 26.41 5.93 -20.93
CA GLU A 243 27.38 6.96 -21.35
C GLU A 243 28.00 7.69 -20.14
N LYS A 244 27.18 8.13 -19.17
CA LYS A 244 27.67 8.80 -17.95
C LYS A 244 28.58 7.88 -17.15
N ILE A 245 28.20 6.62 -16.97
CA ILE A 245 29.00 5.62 -16.25
C ILE A 245 30.33 5.39 -16.95
N ALA A 246 30.32 5.08 -18.24
CA ALA A 246 31.55 4.83 -19.02
C ALA A 246 32.51 6.03 -19.00
N MET A 247 31.97 7.24 -19.16
CA MET A 247 32.80 8.46 -19.15
C MET A 247 33.46 8.70 -17.79
N GLU A 248 32.74 8.46 -16.68
CA GLU A 248 33.33 8.62 -15.35
C GLU A 248 34.34 7.50 -15.04
N ILE A 249 34.14 6.27 -15.49
CA ILE A 249 35.13 5.19 -15.40
C ILE A 249 36.42 5.58 -16.17
N LEU A 250 36.31 6.13 -17.37
CA LEU A 250 37.46 6.57 -18.16
C LEU A 250 38.23 7.69 -17.46
N LYS A 251 37.56 8.72 -16.94
CA LYS A 251 38.17 9.81 -16.18
C LYS A 251 38.93 9.28 -14.94
N ASN A 252 38.32 8.35 -14.21
CA ASN A 252 38.94 7.76 -13.03
C ASN A 252 40.22 6.96 -13.40
N ARG A 253 40.18 6.19 -14.49
CA ARG A 253 41.36 5.48 -15.01
C ARG A 253 42.50 6.43 -15.44
N GLU A 254 42.17 7.54 -16.07
CA GLU A 254 43.14 8.56 -16.48
C GLU A 254 43.76 9.27 -15.29
N SER A 255 42.96 9.66 -14.29
CA SER A 255 43.42 10.28 -13.04
C SER A 255 44.39 9.36 -12.28
N THR A 256 44.10 8.08 -12.23
CA THR A 256 44.94 7.06 -11.57
C THR A 256 46.27 6.91 -12.32
N ARG A 257 46.26 6.96 -13.66
CA ARG A 257 47.47 6.89 -14.48
C ARG A 257 48.35 8.16 -14.40
N SER A 258 47.75 9.33 -14.24
CA SER A 258 48.47 10.61 -14.11
C SER A 258 49.00 10.89 -12.70
N GLY A 259 48.73 10.05 -11.73
CA GLY A 259 49.16 10.23 -10.35
C GLY A 259 48.48 11.38 -9.59
N THR A 260 47.47 11.99 -10.17
CA THR A 260 46.69 13.05 -9.54
C THR A 260 45.59 12.41 -8.69
N LYS A 261 45.73 12.41 -7.36
CA LYS A 261 44.67 11.99 -6.47
C LYS A 261 43.49 12.97 -6.64
N VAL A 262 42.32 12.47 -7.02
CA VAL A 262 41.07 13.21 -6.88
C VAL A 262 40.80 13.22 -5.39
N GLU A 263 40.79 14.38 -4.75
CA GLU A 263 40.32 14.54 -3.37
C GLU A 263 38.84 14.19 -3.32
N GLU A 264 38.50 13.30 -2.36
CA GLU A 264 37.13 12.84 -2.06
C GLU A 264 36.20 13.96 -1.57
#